data_ec76be148e5aa74630b203bb2428482e
#
_entry.id   ec76be148e5aa74630b203bb2428482e
#
_cell.length_a   1.000
_cell.length_b   1.000
_cell.length_c   1.000
_cell.angle_alpha   90.00
_cell.angle_beta   90.00
_cell.angle_gamma   90.00
#
_symmetry.space_group_name_H-M   'P 1'
#
loop_
_entity.id
_entity.type
_entity.pdbx_description
1 polymer ?
#
loop_
_entity_poly.entity_id
_entity_poly.type
_entity_poly.pdbx_seq_one_letter_code
_entity_poly.pdbx_strand_id
1 'polypeptide(L)'
;KNDRVMLARQLPLKSVALILAGGRGTRLKDLTNKRAKPAVHFGGKFRIIDFALSNCLNSGIRRIGVITQYQSHTLVQHIQRGWSFFSEEMNEFVDLLPAQQRMQGENWYRGTADAVTQNLDIIRRYKAEYVVILAGDHIYKQDYSRMLIDHVEKGARCTVACMPVPIEEASAFGVMDVDDTDKIIEFVEKPANPPAMPN
;
A
#
# COMPACT_ATOMS: atom_id res chain seq x y z
N LYS A 1 28.34 -1.15 -8.44
CA LYS A 1 27.77 -2.07 -7.40
C LYS A 1 27.58 -1.40 -6.05
N ASN A 2 28.52 -0.55 -5.60
CA ASN A 2 28.41 0.13 -4.30
C ASN A 2 27.25 1.12 -4.25
N ASP A 3 26.93 1.82 -5.35
CA ASP A 3 25.88 2.84 -5.36
C ASP A 3 24.48 2.25 -5.14
N ARG A 4 24.15 1.10 -5.74
CA ARG A 4 22.86 0.43 -5.52
C ARG A 4 22.70 -0.07 -4.08
N VAL A 5 23.77 -0.54 -3.46
CA VAL A 5 23.73 -0.95 -2.04
C VAL A 5 23.50 0.24 -1.12
N MET A 6 24.12 1.39 -1.43
CA MET A 6 23.87 2.62 -0.68
C MET A 6 22.44 3.12 -0.87
N LEU A 7 21.93 3.12 -2.09
CA LEU A 7 20.54 3.49 -2.38
C LEU A 7 19.55 2.58 -1.65
N ALA A 8 19.79 1.26 -1.66
CA ALA A 8 18.93 0.30 -0.96
C ALA A 8 18.82 0.56 0.55
N ARG A 9 19.86 1.16 1.16
CA ARG A 9 19.86 1.53 2.59
C ARG A 9 19.26 2.91 2.85
N GLN A 10 19.48 3.86 1.96
CA GLN A 10 19.10 5.25 2.16
C GLN A 10 17.66 5.55 1.73
N LEU A 11 17.21 5.00 0.60
CA LEU A 11 15.88 5.30 0.05
C LEU A 11 14.73 4.91 0.98
N PRO A 12 14.74 3.73 1.65
CA PRO A 12 13.70 3.41 2.62
C PRO A 12 13.61 4.42 3.77
N LEU A 13 14.74 4.97 4.24
CA LEU A 13 14.76 5.98 5.31
C LEU A 13 14.17 7.33 4.87
N LYS A 14 14.19 7.62 3.58
CA LYS A 14 13.60 8.82 2.97
C LYS A 14 12.14 8.64 2.56
N SER A 15 11.60 7.46 2.79
CA SER A 15 10.27 7.05 2.33
C SER A 15 9.28 6.96 3.49
N VAL A 16 8.02 7.18 3.19
CA VAL A 16 6.88 6.82 4.01
C VAL A 16 6.01 5.82 3.26
N ALA A 17 5.53 4.78 3.94
CA ALA A 17 4.56 3.86 3.38
C ALA A 17 3.15 4.24 3.81
N LEU A 18 2.21 4.16 2.89
CA LEU A 18 0.78 4.32 3.14
C LEU A 18 0.09 3.00 2.85
N ILE A 19 -0.43 2.35 3.88
CA ILE A 19 -1.18 1.11 3.74
C ILE A 19 -2.67 1.44 3.69
N LEU A 20 -3.31 1.08 2.58
CA LEU A 20 -4.74 1.30 2.38
C LEU A 20 -5.51 0.13 3.00
N ALA A 21 -5.98 0.31 4.22
CA ALA A 21 -6.72 -0.68 5.00
C ALA A 21 -8.24 -0.45 4.92
N GLY A 22 -8.75 -0.10 3.73
CA GLY A 22 -10.16 0.19 3.48
C GLY A 22 -10.91 -0.98 2.87
N GLY A 23 -12.24 -0.97 3.07
CA GLY A 23 -13.17 -1.89 2.46
C GLY A 23 -13.83 -2.87 3.45
N ARG A 24 -15.15 -3.07 3.28
CA ARG A 24 -15.95 -3.99 4.11
C ARG A 24 -15.63 -5.46 3.86
N GLY A 25 -14.87 -5.77 2.77
CA GLY A 25 -14.53 -7.16 2.44
C GLY A 25 -15.76 -8.03 2.21
N THR A 26 -16.76 -7.53 1.51
CA THR A 26 -18.05 -8.19 1.29
C THR A 26 -17.97 -9.63 0.77
N ARG A 27 -16.85 -9.96 0.11
CA ARG A 27 -16.58 -11.32 -0.40
C ARG A 27 -16.26 -12.33 0.70
N LEU A 28 -15.84 -11.90 1.87
CA LEU A 28 -15.49 -12.76 3.01
C LEU A 28 -16.65 -12.91 4.00
N LYS A 29 -17.84 -12.39 3.68
CA LYS A 29 -19.10 -12.54 4.43
C LYS A 29 -18.92 -12.58 5.96
N ASP A 30 -19.07 -13.75 6.57
CA ASP A 30 -19.07 -13.92 8.02
C ASP A 30 -17.78 -13.49 8.72
N LEU A 31 -16.62 -13.59 8.06
CA LEU A 31 -15.33 -13.16 8.60
C LEU A 31 -15.21 -11.64 8.71
N THR A 32 -15.96 -10.90 7.89
CA THR A 32 -15.88 -9.42 7.82
C THR A 32 -17.06 -8.71 8.46
N ASN A 33 -18.11 -9.43 8.89
CA ASN A 33 -19.29 -8.84 9.53
C ASN A 33 -18.97 -8.00 10.77
N LYS A 34 -17.90 -8.35 11.50
CA LYS A 34 -17.46 -7.65 12.72
C LYS A 34 -16.06 -7.06 12.62
N ARG A 35 -15.38 -7.22 11.48
CA ARG A 35 -13.96 -6.80 11.29
C ARG A 35 -13.73 -6.27 9.89
N ALA A 36 -12.86 -5.25 9.77
CA ALA A 36 -12.34 -4.87 8.46
C ALA A 36 -11.51 -6.02 7.86
N LYS A 37 -11.54 -6.18 6.53
CA LYS A 37 -10.78 -7.24 5.84
C LYS A 37 -9.30 -7.31 6.24
N PRO A 38 -8.54 -6.20 6.35
CA PRO A 38 -7.15 -6.23 6.80
C PRO A 38 -6.95 -6.71 8.24
N ALA A 39 -8.00 -6.66 9.07
CA ALA A 39 -7.97 -7.13 10.45
C ALA A 39 -8.39 -8.60 10.62
N VAL A 40 -8.69 -9.32 9.55
CA VAL A 40 -9.02 -10.74 9.58
C VAL A 40 -7.79 -11.56 9.94
N HIS A 41 -7.95 -12.55 10.82
CA HIS A 41 -6.88 -13.45 11.22
C HIS A 41 -6.42 -14.34 10.06
N PHE A 42 -5.11 -14.53 9.98
CA PHE A 42 -4.47 -15.44 9.05
C PHE A 42 -3.37 -16.20 9.81
N GLY A 43 -3.49 -17.52 9.88
CA GLY A 43 -2.46 -18.33 10.53
C GLY A 43 -2.29 -18.03 12.03
N GLY A 44 -3.36 -18.10 12.81
CA GLY A 44 -3.32 -17.91 14.26
C GLY A 44 -3.39 -16.46 14.71
N LYS A 45 -2.31 -15.91 15.30
CA LYS A 45 -2.27 -14.54 15.82
C LYS A 45 -1.99 -13.45 14.79
N PHE A 46 -1.56 -13.81 13.58
CA PHE A 46 -1.30 -12.87 12.51
C PHE A 46 -2.60 -12.40 11.86
N ARG A 47 -2.58 -11.19 11.31
CA ARG A 47 -3.66 -10.61 10.53
C ARG A 47 -3.18 -10.28 9.11
N ILE A 48 -4.10 -10.13 8.17
CA ILE A 48 -3.75 -9.86 6.76
C ILE A 48 -2.85 -8.63 6.64
N ILE A 49 -3.14 -7.55 7.37
CA ILE A 49 -2.35 -6.31 7.33
C ILE A 49 -0.88 -6.51 7.77
N ASP A 50 -0.59 -7.52 8.59
CA ASP A 50 0.77 -7.77 9.08
C ASP A 50 1.75 -8.11 7.94
N PHE A 51 1.28 -8.64 6.82
CA PHE A 51 2.11 -8.87 5.64
C PHE A 51 2.64 -7.57 5.04
N ALA A 52 1.79 -6.57 4.85
CA ALA A 52 2.21 -5.26 4.34
C ALA A 52 3.13 -4.55 5.34
N LEU A 53 2.80 -4.58 6.64
CA LEU A 53 3.64 -3.99 7.70
C LEU A 53 5.01 -4.68 7.80
N SER A 54 5.05 -6.01 7.75
CA SER A 54 6.30 -6.78 7.78
C SER A 54 7.16 -6.53 6.54
N ASN A 55 6.55 -6.42 5.36
CA ASN A 55 7.26 -6.09 4.14
C ASN A 55 7.89 -4.67 4.21
N CYS A 56 7.19 -3.70 4.78
CA CYS A 56 7.75 -2.36 5.03
C CYS A 56 8.96 -2.44 5.94
N LEU A 57 8.83 -3.12 7.08
CA LEU A 57 9.91 -3.27 8.05
C LEU A 57 11.13 -3.97 7.46
N ASN A 58 10.91 -5.08 6.74
CA ASN A 58 11.97 -5.83 6.07
C ASN A 58 12.62 -5.05 4.91
N SER A 59 11.92 -4.10 4.33
CA SER A 59 12.45 -3.17 3.31
C SER A 59 13.18 -1.97 3.90
N GLY A 60 13.19 -1.81 5.23
CA GLY A 60 13.80 -0.68 5.92
C GLY A 60 12.91 0.56 6.02
N ILE A 61 11.63 0.46 5.65
CA ILE A 61 10.65 1.54 5.79
C ILE A 61 10.04 1.45 7.18
N ARG A 62 10.29 2.47 8.01
CA ARG A 62 9.87 2.54 9.42
C ARG A 62 8.93 3.69 9.73
N ARG A 63 8.48 4.40 8.72
CA ARG A 63 7.46 5.44 8.81
C ARG A 63 6.26 4.99 8.00
N ILE A 64 5.16 4.64 8.69
CA ILE A 64 4.02 3.98 8.08
C ILE A 64 2.74 4.67 8.51
N GLY A 65 1.93 5.08 7.54
CA GLY A 65 0.56 5.53 7.74
C GLY A 65 -0.42 4.44 7.30
N VAL A 66 -1.34 4.08 8.18
CA VAL A 66 -2.42 3.14 7.86
C VAL A 66 -3.71 3.91 7.66
N ILE A 67 -4.15 4.01 6.41
CA ILE A 67 -5.38 4.72 6.05
C ILE A 67 -6.55 3.77 6.21
N THR A 68 -7.47 4.08 7.12
CA THR A 68 -8.64 3.26 7.42
C THR A 68 -9.92 3.96 6.99
N GLN A 69 -10.81 3.25 6.33
CA GLN A 69 -12.15 3.75 5.97
C GLN A 69 -13.16 3.54 7.11
N TYR A 70 -12.96 2.50 7.89
CA TYR A 70 -13.77 2.18 9.06
C TYR A 70 -12.87 2.02 10.28
N GLN A 71 -13.20 2.70 11.36
CA GLN A 71 -12.54 2.47 12.64
C GLN A 71 -12.95 1.09 13.18
N SER A 72 -12.24 0.07 12.74
CA SER A 72 -12.34 -1.23 13.39
C SER A 72 -11.53 -1.17 14.69
N HIS A 73 -12.21 -1.22 15.82
CA HIS A 73 -11.56 -1.28 17.13
C HIS A 73 -10.50 -2.40 17.19
N THR A 74 -10.78 -3.53 16.56
CA THR A 74 -9.85 -4.67 16.50
C THR A 74 -8.60 -4.38 15.68
N LEU A 75 -8.69 -3.60 14.60
CA LEU A 75 -7.53 -3.18 13.81
C LEU A 75 -6.66 -2.19 14.59
N VAL A 76 -7.30 -1.19 15.22
CA VAL A 76 -6.62 -0.20 16.06
C VAL A 76 -5.87 -0.89 17.20
N GLN A 77 -6.52 -1.78 17.95
CA GLN A 77 -5.89 -2.54 19.02
C GLN A 77 -4.72 -3.40 18.53
N HIS A 78 -4.90 -4.07 17.39
CA HIS A 78 -3.85 -4.92 16.82
C HIS A 78 -2.60 -4.11 16.50
N ILE A 79 -2.75 -2.97 15.85
CA ILE A 79 -1.62 -2.10 15.50
C ILE A 79 -0.98 -1.53 16.76
N GLN A 80 -1.75 -1.00 17.71
CA GLN A 80 -1.24 -0.43 18.95
C GLN A 80 -0.50 -1.45 19.82
N ARG A 81 -0.94 -2.70 19.87
CA ARG A 81 -0.35 -3.75 20.70
C ARG A 81 0.77 -4.51 20.01
N GLY A 82 0.64 -4.74 18.70
CA GLY A 82 1.58 -5.56 17.94
C GLY A 82 2.71 -4.77 17.28
N TRP A 83 2.51 -3.48 17.02
CA TRP A 83 3.41 -2.63 16.24
C TRP A 83 3.87 -1.38 16.98
N SER A 84 3.94 -1.43 18.30
CA SER A 84 4.33 -0.32 19.18
C SER A 84 5.83 -0.20 19.45
N PHE A 85 6.67 -1.01 18.80
CA PHE A 85 8.10 -1.07 19.03
C PHE A 85 8.92 -0.05 18.23
N PHE A 86 8.28 0.83 17.46
CA PHE A 86 8.95 1.91 16.73
C PHE A 86 9.42 3.02 17.66
N SER A 87 10.58 3.60 17.36
CA SER A 87 11.17 4.68 18.14
C SER A 87 10.74 6.04 17.60
N GLU A 88 9.90 6.75 18.34
CA GLU A 88 9.50 8.12 17.99
C GLU A 88 10.69 9.10 17.97
N GLU A 89 11.70 8.88 18.82
CA GLU A 89 12.93 9.68 18.86
C GLU A 89 13.72 9.57 17.54
N MET A 90 13.61 8.43 16.86
CA MET A 90 14.21 8.19 15.54
C MET A 90 13.25 8.54 14.39
N ASN A 91 12.14 9.19 14.67
CA ASN A 91 11.09 9.49 13.68
C ASN A 91 10.51 8.25 13.01
N GLU A 92 10.41 7.15 13.76
CA GLU A 92 9.79 5.89 13.36
C GLU A 92 8.38 5.81 13.95
N PHE A 93 7.39 5.44 13.14
CA PHE A 93 6.00 5.37 13.59
C PHE A 93 5.12 4.46 12.72
N VAL A 94 4.02 4.03 13.32
CA VAL A 94 2.85 3.50 12.62
C VAL A 94 1.64 4.34 13.04
N ASP A 95 1.24 5.28 12.19
CA ASP A 95 0.11 6.16 12.42
C ASP A 95 -1.17 5.59 11.82
N LEU A 96 -2.27 5.72 12.55
CA LEU A 96 -3.60 5.44 12.04
C LEU A 96 -4.20 6.74 11.49
N LEU A 97 -4.57 6.70 10.21
CA LEU A 97 -5.19 7.81 9.50
C LEU A 97 -6.65 7.46 9.16
N PRO A 98 -7.59 7.70 10.08
CA PRO A 98 -8.99 7.38 9.81
C PRO A 98 -9.58 8.34 8.78
N ALA A 99 -10.57 7.84 8.04
CA ALA A 99 -11.40 8.69 7.20
C ALA A 99 -12.02 9.79 8.06
N GLN A 100 -11.64 11.03 7.81
CA GLN A 100 -12.27 12.17 8.48
C GLN A 100 -13.61 12.45 7.81
N GLN A 101 -14.67 12.52 8.59
CA GLN A 101 -15.92 13.13 8.14
C GLN A 101 -15.66 14.62 7.94
N ARG A 102 -15.14 14.99 6.76
CA ARG A 102 -15.04 16.39 6.34
C ARG A 102 -16.38 16.77 5.72
N MET A 103 -17.22 17.43 6.51
CA MET A 103 -18.50 18.08 6.15
C MET A 103 -19.74 17.16 6.13
N GLN A 104 -20.85 17.79 6.50
CA GLN A 104 -22.23 17.32 6.55
C GLN A 104 -22.61 16.33 5.42
N GLY A 105 -22.57 15.05 5.74
CA GLY A 105 -22.93 13.96 4.85
C GLY A 105 -22.03 12.74 5.06
N GLU A 106 -22.53 11.56 4.79
CA GLU A 106 -21.82 10.28 4.86
C GLU A 106 -20.77 10.15 3.74
N ASN A 107 -19.81 11.08 3.67
CA ASN A 107 -18.78 11.08 2.63
C ASN A 107 -17.56 10.27 3.08
N TRP A 108 -17.67 8.97 2.92
CA TRP A 108 -16.55 8.04 2.92
C TRP A 108 -15.64 8.29 1.71
N TYR A 109 -14.40 7.79 1.75
CA TYR A 109 -13.53 7.81 0.58
C TYR A 109 -14.22 7.18 -0.64
N ARG A 110 -14.21 7.86 -1.76
CA ARG A 110 -14.80 7.39 -3.02
C ARG A 110 -13.98 6.28 -3.68
N GLY A 111 -12.75 6.08 -3.24
CA GLY A 111 -11.81 5.09 -3.74
C GLY A 111 -10.45 5.23 -3.11
N THR A 112 -9.50 4.42 -3.54
CA THR A 112 -8.13 4.39 -3.00
C THR A 112 -7.37 5.69 -3.25
N ALA A 113 -7.48 6.25 -4.44
CA ALA A 113 -6.86 7.53 -4.78
C ALA A 113 -7.43 8.69 -3.95
N ASP A 114 -8.74 8.71 -3.73
CA ASP A 114 -9.40 9.71 -2.90
C ASP A 114 -8.94 9.61 -1.44
N ALA A 115 -8.76 8.40 -0.92
CA ALA A 115 -8.23 8.18 0.42
C ALA A 115 -6.83 8.79 0.62
N VAL A 116 -5.96 8.65 -0.37
CA VAL A 116 -4.63 9.28 -0.35
C VAL A 116 -4.76 10.81 -0.46
N THR A 117 -5.58 11.29 -1.39
CA THR A 117 -5.76 12.72 -1.65
C THR A 117 -6.28 13.47 -0.43
N GLN A 118 -7.24 12.91 0.30
CA GLN A 118 -7.78 13.52 1.51
C GLN A 118 -6.79 13.59 2.67
N ASN A 119 -5.72 12.79 2.64
CA ASN A 119 -4.66 12.78 3.65
C ASN A 119 -3.37 13.47 3.20
N LEU A 120 -3.36 14.18 2.07
CA LEU A 120 -2.15 14.81 1.53
C LEU A 120 -1.51 15.83 2.49
N ASP A 121 -2.28 16.54 3.27
CA ASP A 121 -1.78 17.48 4.28
C ASP A 121 -0.99 16.77 5.38
N ILE A 122 -1.45 15.60 5.82
CA ILE A 122 -0.74 14.77 6.81
C ILE A 122 0.52 14.16 6.17
N ILE A 123 0.41 13.63 4.95
CA ILE A 123 1.53 13.04 4.21
C ILE A 123 2.65 14.06 4.02
N ARG A 124 2.31 15.31 3.68
CA ARG A 124 3.28 16.40 3.56
C ARG A 124 4.00 16.74 4.87
N ARG A 125 3.33 16.59 6.01
CA ARG A 125 3.96 16.78 7.34
C ARG A 125 5.03 15.74 7.63
N TYR A 126 4.93 14.55 7.07
CA TYR A 126 5.96 13.51 7.20
C TYR A 126 7.28 13.88 6.52
N LYS A 127 7.28 14.87 5.62
CA LYS A 127 8.46 15.37 4.90
C LYS A 127 9.28 14.24 4.24
N ALA A 128 8.59 13.25 3.71
CA ALA A 128 9.22 12.16 2.97
C ALA A 128 9.52 12.58 1.53
N GLU A 129 10.64 12.11 0.98
CA GLU A 129 10.98 12.32 -0.44
C GLU A 129 10.16 11.38 -1.33
N TYR A 130 9.84 10.19 -0.82
CA TYR A 130 9.11 9.16 -1.55
C TYR A 130 7.94 8.64 -0.74
N VAL A 131 6.87 8.28 -1.45
CA VAL A 131 5.67 7.67 -0.86
C VAL A 131 5.43 6.33 -1.52
N VAL A 132 5.37 5.28 -0.71
CA VAL A 132 5.04 3.91 -1.15
C VAL A 132 3.60 3.61 -0.77
N ILE A 133 2.73 3.38 -1.75
CA ILE A 133 1.31 3.11 -1.53
C ILE A 133 1.07 1.61 -1.67
N LEU A 134 0.51 1.00 -0.64
CA LEU A 134 0.32 -0.43 -0.52
C LEU A 134 -1.13 -0.78 -0.21
N ALA A 135 -1.61 -1.89 -0.79
CA ALA A 135 -2.87 -2.48 -0.38
C ALA A 135 -2.69 -3.28 0.91
N GLY A 136 -3.57 -3.06 1.89
CA GLY A 136 -3.52 -3.73 3.20
C GLY A 136 -4.18 -5.11 3.22
N ASP A 137 -4.66 -5.59 2.09
CA ASP A 137 -5.40 -6.85 1.95
C ASP A 137 -4.68 -7.90 1.10
N HIS A 138 -3.43 -7.66 0.73
CA HIS A 138 -2.62 -8.57 -0.05
C HIS A 138 -1.67 -9.38 0.83
N ILE A 139 -1.62 -10.69 0.57
CA ILE A 139 -0.74 -11.65 1.25
C ILE A 139 0.38 -12.01 0.30
N TYR A 140 1.53 -11.36 0.45
CA TYR A 140 2.74 -11.62 -0.33
C TYR A 140 3.98 -11.19 0.46
N LYS A 141 5.15 -11.59 -0.03
CA LYS A 141 6.44 -11.15 0.49
C LYS A 141 7.16 -10.36 -0.60
N GLN A 142 7.52 -9.11 -0.30
CA GLN A 142 8.20 -8.23 -1.23
C GLN A 142 9.19 -7.30 -0.50
N ASP A 143 10.30 -7.01 -1.17
CA ASP A 143 11.26 -5.99 -0.77
C ASP A 143 11.03 -4.72 -1.62
N TYR A 144 10.48 -3.69 -0.99
CA TYR A 144 10.17 -2.42 -1.67
C TYR A 144 11.42 -1.58 -1.95
N SER A 145 12.58 -1.88 -1.35
CA SER A 145 13.80 -1.15 -1.63
C SER A 145 14.23 -1.27 -3.10
N ARG A 146 13.96 -2.40 -3.73
CA ARG A 146 14.22 -2.60 -5.16
C ARG A 146 13.38 -1.68 -6.03
N MET A 147 12.10 -1.57 -5.73
CA MET A 147 11.18 -0.68 -6.43
C MET A 147 11.58 0.79 -6.28
N LEU A 148 12.03 1.20 -5.09
CA LEU A 148 12.55 2.54 -4.84
C LEU A 148 13.82 2.84 -5.64
N ILE A 149 14.73 1.88 -5.75
CA ILE A 149 15.94 2.01 -6.55
C ILE A 149 15.58 2.20 -8.04
N ASP A 150 14.73 1.35 -8.58
CA ASP A 150 14.29 1.43 -9.97
C ASP A 150 13.59 2.76 -10.27
N HIS A 151 12.78 3.25 -9.32
CA HIS A 151 12.12 4.55 -9.41
C HIS A 151 13.12 5.69 -9.57
N VAL A 152 14.16 5.70 -8.75
CA VAL A 152 15.19 6.74 -8.76
C VAL A 152 16.09 6.63 -9.99
N GLU A 153 16.56 5.42 -10.33
CA GLU A 153 17.43 5.19 -11.48
C GLU A 153 16.76 5.54 -12.81
N LYS A 154 15.45 5.28 -12.93
CA LYS A 154 14.67 5.64 -14.12
C LYS A 154 14.21 7.11 -14.13
N GLY A 155 14.44 7.86 -13.06
CA GLY A 155 13.94 9.24 -12.92
C GLY A 155 12.42 9.31 -13.01
N ALA A 156 11.74 8.27 -12.58
CA ALA A 156 10.29 8.16 -12.71
C ALA A 156 9.57 9.10 -11.75
N ARG A 157 8.41 9.61 -12.16
CA ARG A 157 7.51 10.38 -11.27
C ARG A 157 6.53 9.47 -10.53
N CYS A 158 6.20 8.34 -11.13
CA CYS A 158 5.35 7.30 -10.56
C CYS A 158 5.87 5.94 -11.03
N THR A 159 5.93 4.96 -10.14
CA THR A 159 6.32 3.58 -10.46
C THR A 159 5.23 2.64 -9.94
N VAL A 160 4.79 1.73 -10.78
CA VAL A 160 3.72 0.79 -10.44
C VAL A 160 4.26 -0.63 -10.51
N ALA A 161 4.04 -1.40 -9.45
CA ALA A 161 4.35 -2.82 -9.45
C ALA A 161 3.29 -3.59 -10.23
N CYS A 162 3.72 -4.33 -11.25
CA CYS A 162 2.87 -5.14 -12.10
C CYS A 162 3.36 -6.58 -12.11
N MET A 163 2.46 -7.50 -12.41
CA MET A 163 2.78 -8.90 -12.63
C MET A 163 2.02 -9.43 -13.85
N PRO A 164 2.62 -10.29 -14.65
CA PRO A 164 1.90 -11.00 -15.71
C PRO A 164 0.80 -11.88 -15.12
N VAL A 165 -0.36 -11.88 -15.75
CA VAL A 165 -1.48 -12.74 -15.39
C VAL A 165 -1.99 -13.46 -16.64
N PRO A 166 -2.60 -14.66 -16.53
CA PRO A 166 -3.28 -15.30 -17.65
C PRO A 166 -4.33 -14.37 -18.24
N ILE A 167 -4.46 -14.40 -19.58
CA ILE A 167 -5.37 -13.49 -20.30
C ILE A 167 -6.83 -13.67 -19.87
N GLU A 168 -7.19 -14.89 -19.47
CA GLU A 168 -8.53 -15.24 -19.01
C GLU A 168 -8.89 -14.54 -17.68
N GLU A 169 -7.88 -14.20 -16.88
CA GLU A 169 -8.05 -13.54 -15.59
C GLU A 169 -7.89 -12.02 -15.69
N ALA A 170 -7.31 -11.52 -16.77
CA ALA A 170 -6.92 -10.11 -16.92
C ALA A 170 -8.11 -9.15 -16.88
N SER A 171 -9.31 -9.59 -17.27
CA SER A 171 -10.54 -8.79 -17.18
C SER A 171 -10.97 -8.43 -15.74
N ALA A 172 -10.41 -9.11 -14.74
CA ALA A 172 -10.66 -8.80 -13.32
C ALA A 172 -9.76 -7.67 -12.76
N PHE A 173 -8.73 -7.26 -13.50
CA PHE A 173 -7.68 -6.35 -13.07
C PHE A 173 -7.58 -5.09 -13.92
N GLY A 174 -6.88 -4.10 -13.40
CA GLY A 174 -6.34 -3.03 -14.22
C GLY A 174 -5.16 -3.55 -15.03
N VAL A 175 -5.21 -3.38 -16.34
CA VAL A 175 -4.20 -3.89 -17.29
C VAL A 175 -3.37 -2.73 -17.78
N MET A 176 -2.05 -2.88 -17.75
CA MET A 176 -1.10 -1.88 -18.22
C MET A 176 -0.39 -2.38 -19.48
N ASP A 177 -0.23 -1.48 -20.44
CA ASP A 177 0.67 -1.63 -21.56
C ASP A 177 1.94 -0.82 -21.31
N VAL A 178 3.11 -1.39 -21.60
CA VAL A 178 4.41 -0.78 -21.38
C VAL A 178 5.26 -0.86 -22.64
N ASP A 179 6.13 0.11 -22.84
CA ASP A 179 7.11 0.09 -23.92
C ASP A 179 8.38 -0.72 -23.53
N ASP A 180 9.34 -0.79 -24.44
CA ASP A 180 10.61 -1.53 -24.25
C ASP A 180 11.46 -1.01 -23.08
N THR A 181 11.12 0.14 -22.51
CA THR A 181 11.79 0.75 -21.34
C THR A 181 11.01 0.58 -20.05
N ASP A 182 9.96 -0.24 -20.04
CA ASP A 182 8.99 -0.40 -18.96
C ASP A 182 8.19 0.88 -18.64
N LYS A 183 8.12 1.83 -19.55
CA LYS A 183 7.28 3.00 -19.39
C LYS A 183 5.84 2.65 -19.72
N ILE A 184 4.93 2.99 -18.79
CA ILE A 184 3.50 2.78 -19.00
C ILE A 184 3.01 3.72 -20.08
N ILE A 185 2.44 3.17 -21.15
CA ILE A 185 1.86 3.90 -22.29
C ILE A 185 0.34 3.87 -22.26
N GLU A 186 -0.28 2.85 -21.69
CA GLU A 186 -1.71 2.73 -21.55
C GLU A 186 -2.10 2.02 -20.25
N PHE A 187 -3.25 2.38 -19.72
CA PHE A 187 -3.89 1.70 -18.59
C PHE A 187 -5.39 1.53 -18.87
N VAL A 188 -5.89 0.32 -18.74
CA VAL A 188 -7.31 0.00 -18.91
C VAL A 188 -7.83 -0.75 -17.70
N GLU A 189 -8.81 -0.17 -17.02
CA GLU A 189 -9.45 -0.80 -15.85
C GLU A 189 -10.45 -1.86 -16.29
N LYS A 190 -10.22 -3.11 -15.90
CA LYS A 190 -11.11 -4.26 -16.12
C LYS A 190 -11.63 -4.37 -17.56
N PRO A 191 -10.76 -4.45 -18.55
CA PRO A 191 -11.17 -4.50 -19.93
C PRO A 191 -11.96 -5.79 -20.23
N ALA A 192 -13.04 -5.70 -21.00
CA ALA A 192 -13.80 -6.87 -21.45
C ALA A 192 -12.95 -7.77 -22.35
N ASN A 193 -12.09 -7.16 -23.17
CA ASN A 193 -11.15 -7.84 -24.06
C ASN A 193 -9.74 -7.32 -23.74
N PRO A 194 -9.04 -7.93 -22.76
CA PRO A 194 -7.72 -7.48 -22.37
C PRO A 194 -6.70 -7.67 -23.50
N PRO A 195 -5.83 -6.67 -23.77
CA PRO A 195 -4.75 -6.83 -24.72
C PRO A 195 -3.73 -7.84 -24.21
N ALA A 196 -3.22 -8.71 -25.10
CA ALA A 196 -2.17 -9.66 -24.79
C ALA A 196 -0.80 -8.96 -24.84
N MET A 197 0.13 -9.41 -23.98
CA MET A 197 1.54 -9.02 -24.08
C MET A 197 2.13 -9.58 -25.38
N PRO A 198 3.07 -8.86 -26.04
CA PRO A 198 3.86 -9.44 -27.10
C PRO A 198 4.60 -10.68 -26.61
N ASN A 199 4.61 -11.76 -27.41
CA ASN A 199 5.35 -12.99 -27.12
C ASN A 199 6.85 -12.77 -27.16
#